data_df130fbebc297cca6d7bb8325c8f1533
#
_entry.id   df130fbebc297cca6d7bb8325c8f1533
#
_cell.length_a   1.000
_cell.length_b   1.000
_cell.length_c   1.000
_cell.angle_alpha   90.00
_cell.angle_beta   90.00
_cell.angle_gamma   90.00
#
_symmetry.space_group_name_H-M   'P 1'
#
loop_
_entity.id
_entity.type
_entity.pdbx_description
1 polymer ?
#
loop_
_entity_poly.entity_id
_entity_poly.type
_entity_poly.pdbx_seq_one_letter_code
_entity_poly.pdbx_strand_id
1 'polypeptide(L)'
;RLPTVRALADELGVNPNTVSAAYKQLRDAGVIATDGRRGSFVPEKTEILHTEAAIPAGLIDLASGNVDRRLLPALSPTLLESYRLPTDVGNHGDHPELMAHIRQWLQERTGIHAEPVLFSGSLDIIERALSQRCMPGAKVIIESPCWLPLLALLANLRLEAVPAVMDEEGALIPPGIDFNDISAVILTARAHSPTGICYSPERWQAWQQALSQHNPLLIIDDHWGALSHHPFQGMQGFANEWIYTSSTSKFLGTDMRLAIAAGHGPTLAAMKKRFTLGPRWISKLLQHLTLKLWQALGAQGLAAIAESYQTRRQYLITCLAERGIRVPGRHGEGMHIWLNVPNEAQLIQFLAAKGWAVQSGTPFNPGKQPAVRITISNLSLEDCQTLADDIAATLAAGAETIY
;
A
#
# COMPACT_ATOMS: atom_id res chain seq x y z
N ARG A 1 1.61 -33.86 3.84
CA ARG A 1 2.95 -34.33 4.18
C ARG A 1 3.50 -35.11 2.99
N LEU A 2 4.77 -34.90 2.63
CA LEU A 2 5.46 -35.63 1.56
C LEU A 2 6.18 -36.88 2.13
N PRO A 3 6.46 -37.89 1.30
CA PRO A 3 7.31 -39.01 1.69
C PRO A 3 8.69 -38.52 2.13
N THR A 4 9.39 -39.31 2.93
CA THR A 4 10.78 -39.02 3.23
C THR A 4 11.65 -39.20 1.98
N VAL A 5 12.81 -38.54 1.91
CA VAL A 5 13.73 -38.65 0.77
C VAL A 5 14.06 -40.12 0.47
N ARG A 6 14.27 -40.94 1.52
CA ARG A 6 14.57 -42.37 1.33
C ARG A 6 13.38 -43.15 0.81
N ALA A 7 12.20 -42.94 1.42
CA ALA A 7 10.99 -43.65 0.99
C ALA A 7 10.61 -43.34 -0.47
N LEU A 8 10.73 -42.06 -0.88
CA LEU A 8 10.44 -41.70 -2.26
C LEU A 8 11.52 -42.19 -3.24
N ALA A 9 12.79 -42.24 -2.81
CA ALA A 9 13.85 -42.78 -3.62
C ALA A 9 13.67 -44.29 -3.86
N ASP A 10 13.30 -45.04 -2.82
CA ASP A 10 13.00 -46.46 -2.90
C ASP A 10 11.77 -46.74 -3.79
N GLU A 11 10.70 -45.97 -3.64
CA GLU A 11 9.48 -46.05 -4.47
C GLU A 11 9.72 -45.78 -5.95
N LEU A 12 10.57 -44.77 -6.25
CA LEU A 12 10.88 -44.38 -7.62
C LEU A 12 12.07 -45.11 -8.25
N GLY A 13 12.78 -45.93 -7.47
CA GLY A 13 14.00 -46.63 -7.93
C GLY A 13 15.15 -45.69 -8.31
N VAL A 14 15.27 -44.55 -7.63
CA VAL A 14 16.29 -43.54 -7.91
C VAL A 14 17.24 -43.34 -6.71
N ASN A 15 18.36 -42.67 -6.96
CA ASN A 15 19.29 -42.37 -5.87
C ASN A 15 18.66 -41.33 -4.89
N PRO A 16 18.79 -41.55 -3.56
CA PRO A 16 18.31 -40.59 -2.56
C PRO A 16 18.81 -39.15 -2.76
N ASN A 17 20.03 -38.99 -3.29
CA ASN A 17 20.57 -37.66 -3.60
C ASN A 17 19.78 -36.93 -4.69
N THR A 18 19.22 -37.67 -5.66
CA THR A 18 18.34 -37.10 -6.72
C THR A 18 17.07 -36.55 -6.10
N VAL A 19 16.42 -37.31 -5.21
CA VAL A 19 15.23 -36.86 -4.49
C VAL A 19 15.54 -35.68 -3.56
N SER A 20 16.70 -35.73 -2.88
CA SER A 20 17.15 -34.65 -2.00
C SER A 20 17.36 -33.35 -2.78
N ALA A 21 17.97 -33.42 -3.98
CA ALA A 21 18.15 -32.27 -4.87
C ALA A 21 16.81 -31.72 -5.36
N ALA A 22 15.88 -32.60 -5.76
CA ALA A 22 14.54 -32.20 -6.18
C ALA A 22 13.75 -31.52 -5.02
N TYR A 23 13.80 -32.09 -3.81
CA TYR A 23 13.18 -31.47 -2.63
C TYR A 23 13.80 -30.13 -2.28
N LYS A 24 15.13 -30.00 -2.45
CA LYS A 24 15.82 -28.71 -2.29
C LYS A 24 15.29 -27.69 -3.31
N GLN A 25 15.22 -28.04 -4.59
CA GLN A 25 14.68 -27.15 -5.64
C GLN A 25 13.23 -26.73 -5.36
N LEU A 26 12.37 -27.69 -4.97
CA LEU A 26 10.97 -27.41 -4.62
C LEU A 26 10.86 -26.51 -3.38
N ARG A 27 11.75 -26.64 -2.43
CA ARG A 27 11.81 -25.82 -1.23
C ARG A 27 12.31 -24.41 -1.58
N ASP A 28 13.37 -24.31 -2.38
CA ASP A 28 13.91 -23.05 -2.85
C ASP A 28 12.87 -22.28 -3.72
N ALA A 29 12.03 -23.04 -4.44
CA ALA A 29 10.88 -22.51 -5.18
C ALA A 29 9.64 -22.23 -4.30
N GLY A 30 9.70 -22.44 -2.98
CA GLY A 30 8.59 -22.22 -2.06
C GLY A 30 7.38 -23.15 -2.26
N VAL A 31 7.53 -24.23 -3.04
CA VAL A 31 6.46 -25.21 -3.31
C VAL A 31 6.26 -26.14 -2.12
N ILE A 32 7.33 -26.47 -1.41
CA ILE A 32 7.29 -27.27 -0.19
C ILE A 32 8.02 -26.56 0.94
N ALA A 33 7.59 -26.85 2.17
CA ALA A 33 8.30 -26.44 3.39
C ALA A 33 8.83 -27.66 4.13
N THR A 34 9.84 -27.47 4.98
CA THR A 34 10.38 -28.52 5.84
C THR A 34 10.39 -28.02 7.28
N ASP A 35 9.77 -28.79 8.16
CA ASP A 35 9.82 -28.61 9.61
C ASP A 35 10.46 -29.86 10.20
N GLY A 36 11.45 -29.69 11.05
CA GLY A 36 12.22 -30.80 11.62
C GLY A 36 11.38 -31.90 12.28
N ARG A 37 10.20 -31.59 12.80
CA ARG A 37 9.25 -32.54 13.39
C ARG A 37 8.20 -33.07 12.40
N ARG A 38 7.82 -32.29 11.42
CA ARG A 38 6.76 -32.63 10.44
C ARG A 38 7.31 -33.20 9.14
N GLY A 39 8.60 -33.10 8.90
CA GLY A 39 9.24 -33.46 7.63
C GLY A 39 8.90 -32.46 6.52
N SER A 40 8.98 -32.89 5.27
CA SER A 40 8.60 -32.08 4.12
C SER A 40 7.09 -32.16 3.85
N PHE A 41 6.47 -31.01 3.57
CA PHE A 41 5.04 -30.90 3.29
C PHE A 41 4.77 -29.76 2.33
N VAL A 42 3.65 -29.82 1.62
CA VAL A 42 3.13 -28.67 0.87
C VAL A 42 2.47 -27.75 1.89
N PRO A 43 2.96 -26.50 2.06
CA PRO A 43 2.31 -25.55 2.95
C PRO A 43 0.88 -25.30 2.47
N GLU A 44 -0.06 -25.24 3.39
CA GLU A 44 -1.40 -24.75 3.07
C GLU A 44 -1.26 -23.32 2.53
N LYS A 45 -1.90 -23.07 1.39
CA LYS A 45 -2.03 -21.70 0.91
C LYS A 45 -2.80 -20.93 1.97
N THR A 46 -2.14 -20.09 2.71
CA THR A 46 -2.83 -19.10 3.52
C THR A 46 -3.47 -18.14 2.50
N GLU A 47 -4.71 -18.41 2.12
CA GLU A 47 -5.51 -17.43 1.42
C GLU A 47 -5.73 -16.28 2.40
N ILE A 48 -4.91 -15.27 2.31
CA ILE A 48 -5.23 -13.97 2.89
C ILE A 48 -6.31 -13.40 1.97
N LEU A 49 -7.54 -13.88 2.19
CA LEU A 49 -8.71 -13.31 1.54
C LEU A 49 -8.88 -11.90 2.10
N HIS A 50 -8.48 -10.92 1.32
CA HIS A 50 -8.85 -9.54 1.55
C HIS A 50 -10.33 -9.39 1.15
N THR A 51 -11.23 -9.96 1.96
CA THR A 51 -12.65 -9.67 1.87
C THR A 51 -12.87 -8.37 2.63
N GLU A 52 -13.20 -7.31 1.91
CA GLU A 52 -13.82 -6.15 2.55
C GLU A 52 -15.07 -6.66 3.26
N ALA A 53 -15.07 -6.60 4.58
CA ALA A 53 -16.23 -6.96 5.35
C ALA A 53 -17.38 -6.01 4.96
N ALA A 54 -18.53 -6.58 4.62
CA ALA A 54 -19.70 -5.78 4.34
C ALA A 54 -20.05 -4.96 5.60
N ILE A 55 -20.13 -3.65 5.45
CA ILE A 55 -20.53 -2.76 6.54
C ILE A 55 -22.02 -2.98 6.81
N PRO A 56 -22.42 -3.33 8.04
CA PRO A 56 -23.84 -3.47 8.38
C PRO A 56 -24.63 -2.20 8.08
N ALA A 57 -25.83 -2.34 7.58
CA ALA A 57 -26.71 -1.21 7.30
C ALA A 57 -26.96 -0.38 8.57
N GLY A 58 -26.93 0.94 8.45
CA GLY A 58 -27.16 1.87 9.55
C GLY A 58 -25.92 2.30 10.32
N LEU A 59 -24.73 1.76 10.01
CA LEU A 59 -23.47 2.23 10.58
C LEU A 59 -22.79 3.24 9.66
N ILE A 60 -22.14 4.24 10.25
CA ILE A 60 -21.24 5.14 9.51
C ILE A 60 -19.96 4.36 9.22
N ASP A 61 -19.64 4.23 7.93
CA ASP A 61 -18.47 3.49 7.46
C ASP A 61 -17.17 4.26 7.70
N LEU A 62 -16.43 3.84 8.71
CA LEU A 62 -15.07 4.28 9.02
C LEU A 62 -14.06 3.12 8.86
N ALA A 63 -14.50 1.99 8.29
CA ALA A 63 -13.73 0.76 8.17
C ALA A 63 -13.21 0.49 6.76
N SER A 64 -14.00 0.75 5.71
CA SER A 64 -13.68 0.30 4.33
C SER A 64 -12.42 0.93 3.73
N GLY A 65 -11.99 2.11 4.18
CA GLY A 65 -10.84 2.80 3.61
C GLY A 65 -11.12 3.44 2.24
N ASN A 66 -12.38 3.62 1.89
CA ASN A 66 -12.81 4.27 0.66
C ASN A 66 -12.65 5.79 0.73
N VAL A 67 -12.47 6.41 -0.44
CA VAL A 67 -12.39 7.87 -0.56
C VAL A 67 -13.76 8.52 -0.33
N ASP A 68 -13.76 9.78 0.06
CA ASP A 68 -14.98 10.59 0.16
C ASP A 68 -15.55 10.87 -1.24
N ARG A 69 -16.66 10.24 -1.57
CA ARG A 69 -17.30 10.38 -2.88
C ARG A 69 -17.74 11.81 -3.20
N ARG A 70 -18.00 12.61 -2.18
CA ARG A 70 -18.42 14.03 -2.33
C ARG A 70 -17.29 14.91 -2.86
N LEU A 71 -16.04 14.47 -2.69
CA LEU A 71 -14.84 15.18 -3.14
C LEU A 71 -14.38 14.75 -4.54
N LEU A 72 -14.98 13.71 -5.11
CA LEU A 72 -14.63 13.24 -6.45
C LEU A 72 -15.23 14.16 -7.53
N PRO A 73 -14.50 14.41 -8.64
CA PRO A 73 -15.02 15.18 -9.75
C PRO A 73 -16.20 14.45 -10.42
N ALA A 74 -17.21 15.21 -10.81
CA ALA A 74 -18.37 14.66 -11.53
C ALA A 74 -18.01 14.32 -12.97
N LEU A 75 -18.46 13.16 -13.45
CA LEU A 75 -18.42 12.81 -14.86
C LEU A 75 -19.52 13.61 -15.61
N SER A 76 -19.10 14.42 -16.59
CA SER A 76 -19.99 15.18 -17.46
C SER A 76 -19.89 14.65 -18.89
N PRO A 77 -20.97 14.61 -19.68
CA PRO A 77 -20.91 14.26 -21.10
C PRO A 77 -19.93 15.11 -21.91
N THR A 78 -19.71 16.37 -21.51
CA THR A 78 -18.77 17.29 -22.16
C THR A 78 -17.32 16.81 -22.12
N LEU A 79 -16.97 15.97 -21.13
CA LEU A 79 -15.63 15.37 -21.04
C LEU A 79 -15.32 14.44 -22.22
N LEU A 80 -16.35 13.90 -22.86
CA LEU A 80 -16.23 13.00 -24.00
C LEU A 80 -16.33 13.69 -25.37
N GLU A 81 -16.77 14.94 -25.42
CA GLU A 81 -17.00 15.63 -26.70
C GLU A 81 -15.77 15.73 -27.59
N SER A 82 -14.60 15.89 -26.97
CA SER A 82 -13.30 15.94 -27.68
C SER A 82 -12.68 14.57 -27.91
N TYR A 83 -13.23 13.49 -27.35
CA TYR A 83 -12.69 12.15 -27.53
C TYR A 83 -13.02 11.61 -28.92
N ARG A 84 -12.03 11.04 -29.57
CA ARG A 84 -12.19 10.33 -30.84
C ARG A 84 -11.59 8.92 -30.69
N LEU A 85 -12.34 7.92 -31.13
CA LEU A 85 -11.82 6.55 -31.17
C LEU A 85 -10.56 6.52 -32.04
N PRO A 86 -9.51 5.87 -31.55
CA PRO A 86 -8.31 5.65 -32.37
C PRO A 86 -8.67 4.86 -33.64
N THR A 87 -8.41 5.43 -34.80
CA THR A 87 -8.63 4.77 -36.10
C THR A 87 -7.45 3.91 -36.51
N ASP A 88 -6.28 4.17 -35.93
CA ASP A 88 -5.05 3.45 -36.22
C ASP A 88 -4.87 2.29 -35.22
N VAL A 89 -5.09 1.08 -35.70
CA VAL A 89 -4.95 -0.16 -34.93
C VAL A 89 -3.49 -0.44 -34.53
N GLY A 90 -2.53 0.22 -35.18
CA GLY A 90 -1.08 0.08 -34.94
C GLY A 90 -0.51 1.04 -33.90
N ASN A 91 -1.21 2.13 -33.58
CA ASN A 91 -0.71 3.13 -32.64
C ASN A 91 -1.11 2.80 -31.19
N HIS A 92 -0.25 2.05 -30.51
CA HIS A 92 -0.44 1.58 -29.14
C HIS A 92 0.18 2.51 -28.08
N GLY A 93 0.68 3.69 -28.46
CA GLY A 93 1.24 4.68 -27.53
C GLY A 93 0.21 5.24 -26.55
N ASP A 94 0.69 5.71 -25.40
CA ASP A 94 -0.11 6.41 -24.42
C ASP A 94 -0.57 7.80 -24.94
N HIS A 95 -1.58 8.38 -24.30
CA HIS A 95 -2.14 9.69 -24.68
C HIS A 95 -1.08 10.80 -24.50
N PRO A 96 -0.62 11.47 -25.58
CA PRO A 96 0.55 12.36 -25.50
C PRO A 96 0.39 13.52 -24.50
N GLU A 97 -0.81 14.14 -24.47
CA GLU A 97 -1.09 15.24 -23.55
C GLU A 97 -1.15 14.77 -22.08
N LEU A 98 -1.68 13.56 -21.82
CA LEU A 98 -1.66 12.99 -20.48
C LEU A 98 -0.23 12.74 -20.03
N MET A 99 0.59 12.15 -20.91
CA MET A 99 2.00 11.88 -20.61
C MET A 99 2.79 13.17 -20.33
N ALA A 100 2.53 14.23 -21.11
CA ALA A 100 3.12 15.55 -20.85
C ALA A 100 2.68 16.12 -19.48
N HIS A 101 1.39 16.04 -19.17
CA HIS A 101 0.83 16.46 -17.88
C HIS A 101 1.44 15.70 -16.71
N ILE A 102 1.58 14.38 -16.82
CA ILE A 102 2.19 13.53 -15.78
C ILE A 102 3.66 13.86 -15.59
N ARG A 103 4.46 14.06 -16.67
CA ARG A 103 5.87 14.45 -16.56
C ARG A 103 6.03 15.76 -15.81
N GLN A 104 5.22 16.76 -16.16
CA GLN A 104 5.24 18.05 -15.48
C GLN A 104 4.88 17.88 -13.99
N TRP A 105 3.81 17.16 -13.68
CA TRP A 105 3.38 16.88 -12.32
C TRP A 105 4.46 16.14 -11.51
N LEU A 106 5.09 15.09 -12.06
CA LEU A 106 6.18 14.38 -11.41
C LEU A 106 7.34 15.31 -11.08
N GLN A 107 7.77 16.12 -12.06
CA GLN A 107 8.87 17.07 -11.87
C GLN A 107 8.57 18.10 -10.79
N GLU A 108 7.38 18.70 -10.82
CA GLU A 108 6.98 19.76 -9.88
C GLU A 108 6.73 19.24 -8.47
N ARG A 109 6.12 18.05 -8.35
CA ARG A 109 5.67 17.51 -7.05
C ARG A 109 6.66 16.58 -6.38
N THR A 110 7.58 16.00 -7.15
CA THR A 110 8.50 14.98 -6.63
C THR A 110 9.96 15.20 -7.02
N GLY A 111 10.26 16.09 -7.97
CA GLY A 111 11.60 16.25 -8.52
C GLY A 111 12.07 15.06 -9.38
N ILE A 112 11.16 14.15 -9.74
CA ILE A 112 11.48 12.99 -10.59
C ILE A 112 11.42 13.39 -12.06
N HIS A 113 12.52 13.17 -12.78
CA HIS A 113 12.66 13.45 -14.21
C HIS A 113 12.59 12.20 -15.10
N ALA A 114 12.39 11.03 -14.51
CA ALA A 114 12.27 9.77 -15.25
C ALA A 114 10.98 9.73 -16.09
N GLU A 115 11.06 9.04 -17.23
CA GLU A 115 9.90 8.87 -18.12
C GLU A 115 8.82 8.01 -17.43
N PRO A 116 7.58 8.49 -17.29
CA PRO A 116 6.51 7.73 -16.68
C PRO A 116 6.00 6.59 -17.55
N VAL A 117 5.52 5.53 -16.92
CA VAL A 117 4.84 4.39 -17.53
C VAL A 117 3.50 4.20 -16.85
N LEU A 118 2.43 3.95 -17.62
CA LEU A 118 1.08 3.77 -17.10
C LEU A 118 0.76 2.30 -16.84
N PHE A 119 0.09 2.05 -15.71
CA PHE A 119 -0.40 0.74 -15.28
C PHE A 119 -1.81 0.87 -14.68
N SER A 120 -2.45 -0.27 -14.33
CA SER A 120 -3.83 -0.31 -13.86
C SER A 120 -4.02 0.03 -12.38
N GLY A 121 -2.95 0.25 -11.63
CA GLY A 121 -2.99 0.59 -10.20
C GLY A 121 -1.64 0.41 -9.53
N SER A 122 -1.44 1.03 -8.35
CA SER A 122 -0.17 0.90 -7.60
C SER A 122 0.13 -0.56 -7.24
N LEU A 123 -0.88 -1.34 -6.84
CA LEU A 123 -0.68 -2.75 -6.54
C LEU A 123 -0.28 -3.58 -7.77
N ASP A 124 -0.81 -3.26 -8.96
CA ASP A 124 -0.39 -3.87 -10.24
C ASP A 124 1.08 -3.54 -10.54
N ILE A 125 1.52 -2.31 -10.25
CA ILE A 125 2.93 -1.91 -10.40
C ILE A 125 3.82 -2.71 -9.44
N ILE A 126 3.44 -2.78 -8.16
CA ILE A 126 4.20 -3.50 -7.14
C ILE A 126 4.29 -4.99 -7.45
N GLU A 127 3.16 -5.62 -7.84
CA GLU A 127 3.12 -7.03 -8.24
C GLU A 127 4.08 -7.31 -9.40
N ARG A 128 4.04 -6.48 -10.45
CA ARG A 128 4.91 -6.64 -11.63
C ARG A 128 6.37 -6.44 -11.28
N ALA A 129 6.68 -5.44 -10.45
CA ALA A 129 8.04 -5.18 -10.01
C ALA A 129 8.60 -6.37 -9.20
N LEU A 130 7.85 -6.85 -8.23
CA LEU A 130 8.25 -8.00 -7.42
C LEU A 130 8.37 -9.28 -8.25
N SER A 131 7.44 -9.51 -9.19
CA SER A 131 7.47 -10.69 -10.08
C SER A 131 8.66 -10.68 -11.04
N GLN A 132 9.22 -9.50 -11.37
CA GLN A 132 10.44 -9.40 -12.19
C GLN A 132 11.72 -9.53 -11.35
N ARG A 133 11.66 -9.12 -10.08
CA ARG A 133 12.85 -8.99 -9.22
C ARG A 133 13.05 -10.15 -8.26
N CYS A 134 11.95 -10.75 -7.78
CA CYS A 134 11.95 -11.69 -6.67
C CYS A 134 11.60 -13.10 -7.14
N MET A 135 12.30 -14.09 -6.60
CA MET A 135 11.92 -15.50 -6.66
C MET A 135 11.09 -15.87 -5.42
N PRO A 136 10.22 -16.89 -5.48
CA PRO A 136 9.55 -17.41 -4.29
C PRO A 136 10.56 -17.70 -3.15
N GLY A 137 10.21 -17.29 -1.94
CA GLY A 137 11.09 -17.33 -0.77
C GLY A 137 12.02 -16.13 -0.61
N ALA A 138 12.06 -15.21 -1.57
CA ALA A 138 12.85 -13.98 -1.44
C ALA A 138 12.29 -13.07 -0.34
N LYS A 139 13.18 -12.37 0.36
CA LYS A 139 12.85 -11.47 1.45
C LYS A 139 12.56 -10.06 0.93
N VAL A 140 11.46 -9.50 1.40
CA VAL A 140 11.02 -8.13 1.08
C VAL A 140 10.78 -7.36 2.37
N ILE A 141 11.46 -6.25 2.56
CA ILE A 141 11.20 -5.36 3.68
C ILE A 141 9.93 -4.56 3.39
N ILE A 142 9.03 -4.55 4.37
CA ILE A 142 7.78 -3.78 4.36
C ILE A 142 7.59 -3.07 5.69
N GLU A 143 6.82 -1.99 5.68
CA GLU A 143 6.41 -1.26 6.87
C GLU A 143 5.50 -2.12 7.78
N SER A 144 5.57 -1.91 9.08
CA SER A 144 4.73 -2.60 10.06
C SER A 144 4.17 -1.57 11.07
N PRO A 145 2.85 -1.35 11.11
CA PRO A 145 1.78 -2.05 10.38
C PRO A 145 1.85 -1.82 8.87
N CYS A 146 1.22 -2.71 8.10
CA CYS A 146 1.29 -2.70 6.64
C CYS A 146 -0.10 -2.72 5.99
N TRP A 147 -0.23 -2.08 4.84
CA TRP A 147 -1.42 -2.11 4.01
C TRP A 147 -1.81 -3.55 3.62
N LEU A 148 -3.07 -3.95 3.91
CA LEU A 148 -3.52 -5.35 3.77
C LEU A 148 -3.33 -5.94 2.36
N PRO A 149 -3.67 -5.25 1.26
CA PRO A 149 -3.45 -5.79 -0.08
C PRO A 149 -1.98 -6.11 -0.38
N LEU A 150 -1.03 -5.37 0.20
CA LEU A 150 0.39 -5.65 0.04
C LEU A 150 0.78 -6.95 0.77
N LEU A 151 0.28 -7.16 2.00
CA LEU A 151 0.49 -8.42 2.71
C LEU A 151 -0.05 -9.63 1.93
N ALA A 152 -1.27 -9.49 1.40
CA ALA A 152 -1.90 -10.51 0.57
C ALA A 152 -1.09 -10.78 -0.72
N LEU A 153 -0.57 -9.73 -1.35
CA LEU A 153 0.27 -9.84 -2.54
C LEU A 153 1.56 -10.61 -2.26
N LEU A 154 2.28 -10.27 -1.18
CA LEU A 154 3.51 -10.97 -0.80
C LEU A 154 3.23 -12.46 -0.54
N ALA A 155 2.16 -12.78 0.18
CA ALA A 155 1.75 -14.16 0.41
C ALA A 155 1.43 -14.91 -0.90
N ASN A 156 0.73 -14.27 -1.83
CA ASN A 156 0.44 -14.86 -3.15
C ASN A 156 1.70 -15.12 -3.98
N LEU A 157 2.66 -14.22 -3.93
CA LEU A 157 3.94 -14.35 -4.60
C LEU A 157 4.93 -15.26 -3.83
N ARG A 158 4.51 -15.78 -2.66
CA ARG A 158 5.35 -16.60 -1.76
C ARG A 158 6.63 -15.91 -1.34
N LEU A 159 6.55 -14.61 -1.09
CA LEU A 159 7.66 -13.80 -0.60
C LEU A 159 7.63 -13.72 0.92
N GLU A 160 8.81 -13.65 1.51
CA GLU A 160 8.97 -13.50 2.96
C GLU A 160 8.96 -12.01 3.32
N ALA A 161 7.95 -11.60 4.10
CA ALA A 161 7.86 -10.23 4.58
C ALA A 161 8.79 -10.02 5.79
N VAL A 162 9.69 -9.03 5.70
CA VAL A 162 10.56 -8.59 6.80
C VAL A 162 10.02 -7.26 7.33
N PRO A 163 9.48 -7.21 8.57
CA PRO A 163 8.81 -6.02 9.07
C PRO A 163 9.81 -4.94 9.49
N ALA A 164 9.62 -3.73 9.01
CA ALA A 164 10.25 -2.50 9.48
C ALA A 164 9.26 -1.72 10.35
N VAL A 165 9.51 -1.65 11.65
CA VAL A 165 8.59 -1.03 12.62
C VAL A 165 8.49 0.46 12.37
N MET A 166 7.27 0.99 12.37
CA MET A 166 7.00 2.43 12.22
C MET A 166 7.10 3.17 13.55
N ASP A 167 7.74 4.33 13.53
CA ASP A 167 7.63 5.36 14.57
C ASP A 167 7.05 6.66 13.97
N GLU A 168 7.10 7.77 14.69
CA GLU A 168 6.52 9.06 14.24
C GLU A 168 7.22 9.67 13.00
N GLU A 169 8.40 9.17 12.63
CA GLU A 169 9.22 9.68 11.52
C GLU A 169 9.27 8.75 10.30
N GLY A 170 8.62 7.60 10.37
CA GLY A 170 8.62 6.59 9.32
C GLY A 170 9.16 5.24 9.80
N ALA A 171 9.37 4.29 8.90
CA ALA A 171 9.87 2.97 9.24
C ALA A 171 11.33 3.02 9.72
N LEU A 172 11.59 2.32 10.81
CA LEU A 172 12.94 2.04 11.31
C LEU A 172 13.62 0.99 10.44
N ILE A 173 14.90 1.17 10.17
CA ILE A 173 15.70 0.12 9.55
C ILE A 173 15.76 -1.06 10.55
N PRO A 174 15.37 -2.30 10.12
CA PRO A 174 15.39 -3.43 11.02
C PRO A 174 16.80 -3.68 11.59
N PRO A 175 16.96 -3.80 12.93
CA PRO A 175 18.27 -3.97 13.53
C PRO A 175 18.89 -5.31 13.10
N GLY A 176 20.20 -5.27 12.75
CA GLY A 176 20.95 -6.46 12.36
C GLY A 176 20.60 -7.04 10.98
N ILE A 177 19.84 -6.30 10.17
CA ILE A 177 19.49 -6.75 8.82
C ILE A 177 20.73 -6.81 7.91
N ASP A 178 20.87 -7.92 7.17
CA ASP A 178 21.80 -7.99 6.05
C ASP A 178 21.05 -7.69 4.75
N PHE A 179 21.28 -6.51 4.18
CA PHE A 179 20.63 -6.09 2.95
C PHE A 179 21.03 -6.93 1.72
N ASN A 180 22.07 -7.73 1.79
CA ASN A 180 22.41 -8.65 0.70
C ASN A 180 21.40 -9.80 0.56
N ASP A 181 20.68 -10.11 1.65
CA ASP A 181 19.60 -11.10 1.66
C ASP A 181 18.25 -10.51 1.23
N ILE A 182 18.16 -9.20 1.04
CA ILE A 182 16.93 -8.50 0.73
C ILE A 182 16.82 -8.25 -0.79
N SER A 183 15.72 -8.70 -1.37
CA SER A 183 15.44 -8.52 -2.80
C SER A 183 14.74 -7.21 -3.13
N ALA A 184 13.87 -6.74 -2.23
CA ALA A 184 13.15 -5.47 -2.39
C ALA A 184 12.83 -4.84 -1.04
N VAL A 185 12.63 -3.53 -1.07
CA VAL A 185 12.15 -2.70 0.05
C VAL A 185 10.97 -1.88 -0.46
N ILE A 186 9.86 -1.88 0.27
CA ILE A 186 8.65 -1.13 -0.10
C ILE A 186 8.35 -0.13 1.00
N LEU A 187 8.36 1.17 0.66
CA LEU A 187 8.13 2.27 1.59
C LEU A 187 7.02 3.19 1.08
N THR A 188 6.13 3.60 1.98
CA THR A 188 5.08 4.57 1.71
C THR A 188 5.52 5.94 2.19
N ALA A 189 6.05 6.76 1.28
CA ALA A 189 6.74 8.00 1.64
C ALA A 189 5.85 9.03 2.37
N ARG A 190 4.57 9.09 2.01
CA ARG A 190 3.61 10.07 2.53
C ARG A 190 2.26 9.39 2.79
N ALA A 191 1.57 9.84 3.85
CA ALA A 191 0.25 9.32 4.24
C ALA A 191 0.22 7.80 4.36
N HIS A 192 1.19 7.22 5.06
CA HIS A 192 1.31 5.77 5.23
C HIS A 192 -0.02 5.11 5.65
N SER A 193 -0.40 4.06 4.96
CA SER A 193 -1.59 3.27 5.33
C SER A 193 -1.16 2.05 6.19
N PRO A 194 -1.64 1.97 7.46
CA PRO A 194 -2.83 2.63 8.01
C PRO A 194 -2.57 3.84 8.92
N THR A 195 -1.35 4.30 9.13
CA THR A 195 -1.00 5.22 10.22
C THR A 195 -1.12 6.72 9.87
N GLY A 196 -1.08 7.07 8.59
CA GLY A 196 -1.01 8.46 8.14
C GLY A 196 0.38 9.11 8.32
N ILE A 197 1.39 8.38 8.76
CA ILE A 197 2.75 8.88 8.97
C ILE A 197 3.37 9.29 7.64
N CYS A 198 4.12 10.39 7.65
CA CYS A 198 4.99 10.82 6.56
C CYS A 198 6.44 10.69 7.01
N TYR A 199 7.31 10.27 6.10
CA TYR A 199 8.74 10.13 6.42
C TYR A 199 9.37 11.50 6.66
N SER A 200 10.17 11.60 7.75
CA SER A 200 11.04 12.76 7.94
C SER A 200 12.18 12.75 6.92
N PRO A 201 12.77 13.94 6.59
CA PRO A 201 13.94 14.01 5.73
C PRO A 201 15.10 13.14 6.23
N GLU A 202 15.32 13.12 7.54
CA GLU A 202 16.38 12.36 8.20
C GLU A 202 16.16 10.85 8.06
N ARG A 203 14.92 10.39 8.27
CA ARG A 203 14.55 8.97 8.11
C ARG A 203 14.66 8.53 6.65
N TRP A 204 14.22 9.36 5.73
CA TRP A 204 14.34 9.08 4.30
C TRP A 204 15.80 8.98 3.87
N GLN A 205 16.64 9.92 4.30
CA GLN A 205 18.07 9.90 4.03
C GLN A 205 18.76 8.68 4.64
N ALA A 206 18.38 8.27 5.87
CA ALA A 206 18.93 7.07 6.49
C ALA A 206 18.64 5.81 5.66
N TRP A 207 17.42 5.66 5.13
CA TRP A 207 17.09 4.57 4.21
C TRP A 207 17.91 4.61 2.93
N GLN A 208 18.04 5.79 2.31
CA GLN A 208 18.85 5.93 1.09
C GLN A 208 20.31 5.56 1.34
N GLN A 209 20.89 5.99 2.46
CA GLN A 209 22.27 5.64 2.84
C GLN A 209 22.43 4.14 3.09
N ALA A 210 21.51 3.53 3.82
CA ALA A 210 21.55 2.10 4.10
C ALA A 210 21.45 1.27 2.83
N LEU A 211 20.61 1.67 1.88
CA LEU A 211 20.41 0.96 0.62
C LEU A 211 21.51 1.23 -0.42
N SER A 212 22.22 2.35 -0.34
CA SER A 212 23.21 2.77 -1.35
C SER A 212 24.36 1.78 -1.56
N GLN A 213 24.69 1.00 -0.53
CA GLN A 213 25.78 0.02 -0.53
C GLN A 213 25.34 -1.40 -0.94
N HIS A 214 24.07 -1.59 -1.18
CA HIS A 214 23.44 -2.88 -1.46
C HIS A 214 22.58 -2.74 -2.72
N ASN A 215 21.98 -3.83 -3.20
CA ASN A 215 21.22 -3.78 -4.45
C ASN A 215 19.77 -4.32 -4.33
N PRO A 216 19.03 -4.08 -3.24
CA PRO A 216 17.61 -4.36 -3.25
C PRO A 216 16.88 -3.34 -4.13
N LEU A 217 15.78 -3.75 -4.76
CA LEU A 217 14.89 -2.83 -5.45
C LEU A 217 14.14 -1.98 -4.41
N LEU A 218 14.24 -0.66 -4.50
CA LEU A 218 13.43 0.24 -3.70
C LEU A 218 12.12 0.57 -4.45
N ILE A 219 10.98 0.21 -3.86
CA ILE A 219 9.66 0.59 -4.37
C ILE A 219 9.08 1.63 -3.43
N ILE A 220 8.67 2.76 -3.99
CA ILE A 220 8.11 3.89 -3.24
C ILE A 220 6.63 4.00 -3.61
N ASP A 221 5.75 3.64 -2.67
CA ASP A 221 4.31 3.88 -2.83
C ASP A 221 3.96 5.28 -2.34
N ASP A 222 3.57 6.14 -3.26
CA ASP A 222 3.18 7.51 -2.97
C ASP A 222 1.72 7.76 -3.42
N HIS A 223 0.83 6.89 -2.96
CA HIS A 223 -0.59 6.90 -3.33
C HIS A 223 -1.31 8.22 -2.98
N TRP A 224 -0.76 9.01 -2.06
CA TRP A 224 -1.30 10.30 -1.62
C TRP A 224 -0.61 11.49 -2.29
N GLY A 225 0.40 11.27 -3.12
CA GLY A 225 1.30 12.29 -3.65
C GLY A 225 0.64 13.51 -4.28
N ALA A 226 -0.49 13.34 -4.99
CA ALA A 226 -1.24 14.45 -5.58
C ALA A 226 -1.96 15.33 -4.54
N LEU A 227 -2.29 14.77 -3.38
CA LEU A 227 -3.02 15.43 -2.28
C LEU A 227 -2.10 15.82 -1.12
N SER A 228 -0.82 15.48 -1.17
CA SER A 228 0.10 15.69 -0.06
C SER A 228 0.44 17.15 0.15
N HIS A 229 0.41 17.59 1.41
CA HIS A 229 0.99 18.85 1.88
C HIS A 229 2.48 18.72 2.22
N HIS A 230 2.96 17.49 2.45
CA HIS A 230 4.36 17.21 2.73
C HIS A 230 5.18 17.12 1.43
N PRO A 231 6.39 17.70 1.38
CA PRO A 231 7.27 17.54 0.24
C PRO A 231 7.72 16.08 0.13
N PHE A 232 7.83 15.57 -1.08
CA PHE A 232 8.55 14.33 -1.33
C PHE A 232 10.05 14.58 -1.20
N GLN A 233 10.75 13.73 -0.45
CA GLN A 233 12.16 13.96 -0.16
C GLN A 233 13.11 13.70 -1.35
N GLY A 234 12.55 13.21 -2.48
CA GLY A 234 13.29 13.02 -3.72
C GLY A 234 14.14 11.76 -3.77
N MET A 235 14.71 11.53 -4.95
CA MET A 235 15.62 10.43 -5.24
C MET A 235 16.96 10.92 -5.76
N GLN A 236 17.30 12.19 -5.55
CA GLN A 236 18.54 12.77 -6.03
C GLN A 236 19.75 12.08 -5.37
N GLY A 237 20.71 11.66 -6.19
CA GLY A 237 21.92 11.00 -5.72
C GLY A 237 21.75 9.52 -5.35
N PHE A 238 20.54 8.96 -5.39
CA PHE A 238 20.32 7.54 -5.19
C PHE A 238 20.56 6.80 -6.51
N ALA A 239 21.68 6.08 -6.58
CA ALA A 239 22.16 5.45 -7.83
C ALA A 239 21.60 4.03 -8.05
N ASN A 240 21.06 3.41 -7.02
CA ASN A 240 20.54 2.05 -7.10
C ASN A 240 19.16 2.02 -7.78
N GLU A 241 18.67 0.83 -8.05
CA GLU A 241 17.39 0.63 -8.73
C GLU A 241 16.21 1.03 -7.83
N TRP A 242 15.30 1.82 -8.38
CA TRP A 242 14.09 2.23 -7.69
C TRP A 242 12.90 2.40 -8.63
N ILE A 243 11.70 2.23 -8.10
CA ILE A 243 10.43 2.49 -8.77
C ILE A 243 9.56 3.33 -7.84
N TYR A 244 9.19 4.50 -8.28
CA TYR A 244 8.16 5.35 -7.68
C TYR A 244 6.81 4.99 -8.30
N THR A 245 5.76 4.88 -7.48
CA THR A 245 4.39 4.69 -7.96
C THR A 245 3.43 5.67 -7.30
N SER A 246 2.50 6.19 -8.10
CA SER A 246 1.38 7.00 -7.64
C SER A 246 0.11 6.64 -8.41
N SER A 247 -1.04 6.86 -7.79
CA SER A 247 -2.34 6.47 -8.35
C SER A 247 -3.30 7.65 -8.39
N THR A 248 -4.15 7.69 -9.40
CA THR A 248 -5.22 8.69 -9.52
C THR A 248 -6.44 8.37 -8.64
N SER A 249 -6.50 7.20 -8.02
CA SER A 249 -7.67 6.70 -7.30
C SER A 249 -8.12 7.57 -6.13
N LYS A 250 -7.21 8.31 -5.50
CA LYS A 250 -7.51 9.12 -4.31
C LYS A 250 -8.20 10.44 -4.61
N PHE A 251 -8.08 10.94 -5.85
CA PHE A 251 -8.66 12.22 -6.25
C PHE A 251 -9.56 12.16 -7.50
N LEU A 252 -9.49 11.07 -8.29
CA LEU A 252 -10.40 10.85 -9.43
C LEU A 252 -11.36 9.69 -9.23
N GLY A 253 -11.20 8.92 -8.15
CA GLY A 253 -12.00 7.74 -7.85
C GLY A 253 -11.33 6.42 -8.22
N THR A 254 -11.74 5.38 -7.53
CA THR A 254 -11.12 4.05 -7.63
C THR A 254 -11.36 3.36 -8.97
N ASP A 255 -12.43 3.72 -9.69
CA ASP A 255 -12.78 3.13 -11.00
C ASP A 255 -11.88 3.61 -12.14
N MET A 256 -11.20 4.75 -11.99
CA MET A 256 -10.31 5.28 -13.02
C MET A 256 -9.13 4.36 -13.34
N ARG A 257 -8.78 3.44 -12.45
CA ARG A 257 -7.79 2.36 -12.66
C ARG A 257 -6.55 2.77 -13.45
N LEU A 258 -5.97 3.93 -13.10
CA LEU A 258 -4.75 4.43 -13.71
C LEU A 258 -3.74 4.77 -12.62
N ALA A 259 -2.54 4.22 -12.75
CA ALA A 259 -1.39 4.52 -11.91
C ALA A 259 -0.15 4.79 -12.75
N ILE A 260 0.75 5.55 -12.17
CA ILE A 260 1.98 6.05 -12.76
C ILE A 260 3.14 5.31 -12.10
N ALA A 261 4.04 4.73 -12.89
CA ALA A 261 5.35 4.29 -12.45
C ALA A 261 6.42 5.17 -13.10
N ALA A 262 7.41 5.57 -12.33
CA ALA A 262 8.62 6.22 -12.81
C ALA A 262 9.82 5.64 -12.05
N GLY A 263 10.98 5.55 -12.67
CA GLY A 263 12.07 4.92 -11.96
C GLY A 263 13.39 4.86 -12.72
N HIS A 264 14.35 4.24 -12.06
CA HIS A 264 15.67 3.97 -12.57
C HIS A 264 15.99 2.48 -12.46
N GLY A 265 16.54 1.89 -13.49
CA GLY A 265 16.98 0.49 -13.50
C GLY A 265 16.20 -0.42 -14.47
N PRO A 266 16.62 -1.68 -14.60
CA PRO A 266 16.10 -2.61 -15.60
C PRO A 266 14.71 -3.16 -15.30
N THR A 267 14.28 -3.19 -14.03
CA THR A 267 13.00 -3.79 -13.64
C THR A 267 11.82 -3.06 -14.27
N LEU A 268 11.81 -1.73 -14.29
CA LEU A 268 10.73 -0.96 -14.93
C LEU A 268 10.64 -1.23 -16.43
N ALA A 269 11.77 -1.34 -17.10
CA ALA A 269 11.81 -1.71 -18.55
C ALA A 269 11.26 -3.13 -18.79
N ALA A 270 11.63 -4.08 -17.93
CA ALA A 270 11.11 -5.45 -17.97
C ALA A 270 9.60 -5.50 -17.72
N MET A 271 9.10 -4.73 -16.75
CA MET A 271 7.66 -4.59 -16.46
C MET A 271 6.91 -4.05 -17.67
N LYS A 272 7.42 -2.97 -18.32
CA LYS A 272 6.82 -2.40 -19.53
C LYS A 272 6.76 -3.43 -20.66
N LYS A 273 7.86 -4.13 -20.90
CA LYS A 273 7.92 -5.21 -21.90
C LYS A 273 6.90 -6.32 -21.59
N ARG A 274 6.81 -6.75 -20.34
CA ARG A 274 5.84 -7.77 -19.91
C ARG A 274 4.40 -7.29 -20.05
N PHE A 275 4.12 -6.02 -19.77
CA PHE A 275 2.80 -5.41 -19.89
C PHE A 275 2.30 -5.45 -21.36
N THR A 276 3.18 -5.23 -22.33
CA THR A 276 2.83 -5.30 -23.77
C THR A 276 2.46 -6.71 -24.24
N LEU A 277 2.81 -7.76 -23.49
CA LEU A 277 2.43 -9.14 -23.81
C LEU A 277 1.06 -9.54 -23.24
N GLY A 278 0.50 -8.74 -22.35
CA GLY A 278 -0.80 -8.96 -21.70
C GLY A 278 -1.79 -7.84 -22.04
N PRO A 279 -2.05 -6.91 -21.12
CA PRO A 279 -3.00 -5.80 -21.31
C PRO A 279 -2.63 -4.87 -22.45
N ARG A 280 -1.36 -4.76 -22.80
CA ARG A 280 -0.71 -3.94 -23.83
C ARG A 280 -0.66 -2.46 -23.49
N TRP A 281 -1.77 -1.83 -23.16
CA TRP A 281 -1.91 -0.42 -22.79
C TRP A 281 -3.12 -0.23 -21.86
N ILE A 282 -3.16 0.89 -21.18
CA ILE A 282 -4.36 1.36 -20.49
C ILE A 282 -5.33 1.94 -21.52
N SER A 283 -6.62 1.67 -21.37
CA SER A 283 -7.65 2.21 -22.28
C SER A 283 -7.42 3.69 -22.59
N LYS A 284 -7.35 4.07 -23.86
CA LYS A 284 -7.20 5.47 -24.27
C LYS A 284 -8.39 6.33 -23.85
N LEU A 285 -9.57 5.75 -23.69
CA LEU A 285 -10.73 6.42 -23.14
C LEU A 285 -10.48 6.79 -21.68
N LEU A 286 -9.97 5.86 -20.86
CA LEU A 286 -9.62 6.14 -19.46
C LEU A 286 -8.49 7.16 -19.36
N GLN A 287 -7.49 7.09 -20.22
CA GLN A 287 -6.42 8.08 -20.27
C GLN A 287 -6.96 9.48 -20.59
N HIS A 288 -7.86 9.59 -21.57
CA HIS A 288 -8.51 10.85 -21.93
C HIS A 288 -9.34 11.41 -20.75
N LEU A 289 -10.19 10.60 -20.15
CA LEU A 289 -11.00 11.00 -18.98
C LEU A 289 -10.12 11.41 -17.81
N THR A 290 -9.05 10.66 -17.53
CA THR A 290 -8.08 11.00 -16.48
C THR A 290 -7.49 12.40 -16.71
N LEU A 291 -7.04 12.70 -17.93
CA LEU A 291 -6.50 14.00 -18.27
C LEU A 291 -7.53 15.12 -18.06
N LYS A 292 -8.74 14.94 -18.60
CA LYS A 292 -9.79 15.97 -18.53
C LYS A 292 -10.25 16.21 -17.09
N LEU A 293 -10.45 15.18 -16.30
CA LEU A 293 -10.81 15.29 -14.88
C LEU A 293 -9.70 15.94 -14.06
N TRP A 294 -8.44 15.55 -14.31
CA TRP A 294 -7.30 16.13 -13.59
C TRP A 294 -7.12 17.61 -13.93
N GLN A 295 -7.24 17.97 -15.21
CA GLN A 295 -7.22 19.37 -15.66
C GLN A 295 -8.37 20.20 -15.08
N ALA A 296 -9.58 19.61 -15.01
CA ALA A 296 -10.75 20.28 -14.44
C ALA A 296 -10.60 20.54 -12.93
N LEU A 297 -9.99 19.62 -12.19
CA LEU A 297 -9.64 19.84 -10.78
C LEU A 297 -8.59 20.95 -10.64
N GLY A 298 -7.56 20.88 -11.45
CA GLY A 298 -6.42 21.77 -11.35
C GLY A 298 -5.75 21.75 -9.98
N ALA A 299 -4.82 22.66 -9.72
CA ALA A 299 -4.14 22.77 -8.44
C ALA A 299 -5.09 23.16 -7.29
N GLN A 300 -6.06 24.03 -7.57
CA GLN A 300 -7.04 24.49 -6.56
C GLN A 300 -7.99 23.36 -6.12
N GLY A 301 -8.49 22.55 -7.05
CA GLY A 301 -9.35 21.42 -6.73
C GLY A 301 -8.62 20.35 -5.91
N LEU A 302 -7.38 20.02 -6.29
CA LEU A 302 -6.53 19.10 -5.52
C LEU A 302 -6.26 19.64 -4.11
N ALA A 303 -5.94 20.92 -3.97
CA ALA A 303 -5.72 21.55 -2.67
C ALA A 303 -6.99 21.53 -1.80
N ALA A 304 -8.16 21.78 -2.37
CA ALA A 304 -9.43 21.73 -1.64
C ALA A 304 -9.77 20.32 -1.14
N ILE A 305 -9.50 19.29 -1.95
CA ILE A 305 -9.64 17.88 -1.53
C ILE A 305 -8.69 17.58 -0.36
N ALA A 306 -7.42 17.92 -0.52
CA ALA A 306 -6.39 17.70 0.49
C ALA A 306 -6.74 18.38 1.81
N GLU A 307 -7.15 19.65 1.77
CA GLU A 307 -7.56 20.44 2.93
C GLU A 307 -8.78 19.84 3.63
N SER A 308 -9.76 19.35 2.88
CA SER A 308 -10.94 18.70 3.45
C SER A 308 -10.59 17.46 4.28
N TYR A 309 -9.66 16.63 3.81
CA TYR A 309 -9.16 15.49 4.59
C TYR A 309 -8.33 15.94 5.78
N GLN A 310 -7.42 16.89 5.59
CA GLN A 310 -6.53 17.36 6.66
C GLN A 310 -7.30 18.03 7.79
N THR A 311 -8.30 18.84 7.49
CA THR A 311 -9.17 19.48 8.49
C THR A 311 -9.89 18.45 9.35
N ARG A 312 -10.55 17.46 8.74
CA ARG A 312 -11.26 16.41 9.48
C ARG A 312 -10.31 15.55 10.31
N ARG A 313 -9.16 15.18 9.73
CA ARG A 313 -8.13 14.39 10.40
C ARG A 313 -7.60 15.13 11.62
N GLN A 314 -7.18 16.36 11.46
CA GLN A 314 -6.61 17.16 12.54
C GLN A 314 -7.64 17.46 13.64
N TYR A 315 -8.89 17.70 13.25
CA TYR A 315 -9.96 17.96 14.21
C TYR A 315 -10.25 16.72 15.07
N LEU A 316 -10.36 15.53 14.46
CA LEU A 316 -10.53 14.28 15.23
C LEU A 316 -9.34 14.02 16.16
N ILE A 317 -8.10 14.24 15.71
CA ILE A 317 -6.90 14.09 16.54
C ILE A 317 -6.95 15.04 17.73
N THR A 318 -7.39 16.29 17.53
CA THR A 318 -7.55 17.29 18.61
C THR A 318 -8.60 16.82 19.61
N CYS A 319 -9.79 16.38 19.17
CA CYS A 319 -10.84 15.86 20.03
C CYS A 319 -10.36 14.65 20.85
N LEU A 320 -9.58 13.76 20.28
CA LEU A 320 -8.99 12.61 20.98
C LEU A 320 -7.95 13.05 21.99
N ALA A 321 -7.08 14.00 21.64
CA ALA A 321 -6.04 14.52 22.51
C ALA A 321 -6.61 15.24 23.76
N GLU A 322 -7.71 15.99 23.61
CA GLU A 322 -8.45 16.63 24.71
C GLU A 322 -8.99 15.61 25.72
N ARG A 323 -9.19 14.36 25.29
CA ARG A 323 -9.61 13.22 26.13
C ARG A 323 -8.45 12.34 26.59
N GLY A 324 -7.20 12.82 26.43
CA GLY A 324 -6.00 12.12 26.84
C GLY A 324 -5.60 10.94 25.94
N ILE A 325 -6.20 10.83 24.75
CA ILE A 325 -5.93 9.74 23.81
C ILE A 325 -4.87 10.19 22.81
N ARG A 326 -3.73 9.49 22.82
CA ARG A 326 -2.63 9.77 21.87
C ARG A 326 -2.84 9.04 20.55
N VAL A 327 -2.71 9.77 19.46
CA VAL A 327 -2.74 9.25 18.08
C VAL A 327 -1.33 9.26 17.50
N PRO A 328 -0.75 8.12 17.12
CA PRO A 328 0.49 8.08 16.35
C PRO A 328 0.33 8.77 14.99
N GLY A 329 1.39 9.39 14.48
CA GLY A 329 1.34 10.09 13.20
C GLY A 329 0.47 11.35 13.19
N ARG A 330 0.34 12.03 14.34
CA ARG A 330 -0.48 13.25 14.49
C ARG A 330 -0.08 14.39 13.52
N HIS A 331 1.18 14.43 13.12
CA HIS A 331 1.73 15.40 12.18
C HIS A 331 1.69 14.91 10.72
N GLY A 332 1.17 13.71 10.49
CA GLY A 332 1.02 13.15 9.17
C GLY A 332 -0.23 13.65 8.44
N GLU A 333 -0.61 12.94 7.40
CA GLU A 333 -1.74 13.28 6.52
C GLU A 333 -2.47 12.02 6.04
N GLY A 334 -3.37 12.19 5.10
CA GLY A 334 -4.12 11.07 4.54
C GLY A 334 -5.49 10.88 5.19
N MET A 335 -6.11 9.77 4.86
CA MET A 335 -7.51 9.49 5.21
C MET A 335 -7.67 8.53 6.41
N HIS A 336 -6.56 8.12 7.03
CA HIS A 336 -6.59 7.13 8.11
C HIS A 336 -6.01 7.70 9.41
N ILE A 337 -6.58 7.24 10.51
CA ILE A 337 -6.02 7.37 11.86
C ILE A 337 -5.81 5.96 12.39
N TRP A 338 -4.66 5.73 12.97
CA TRP A 338 -4.29 4.50 13.66
C TRP A 338 -4.30 4.72 15.16
N LEU A 339 -5.07 3.92 15.88
CA LEU A 339 -5.22 4.06 17.30
C LEU A 339 -4.85 2.75 18.00
N ASN A 340 -3.76 2.76 18.77
CA ASN A 340 -3.40 1.65 19.64
C ASN A 340 -4.37 1.59 20.82
N VAL A 341 -4.89 0.40 21.12
CA VAL A 341 -5.92 0.19 22.15
C VAL A 341 -5.60 -1.07 22.95
N PRO A 342 -6.05 -1.15 24.23
CA PRO A 342 -5.83 -2.36 25.02
C PRO A 342 -6.59 -3.59 24.51
N ASN A 343 -7.80 -3.38 23.99
CA ASN A 343 -8.68 -4.44 23.46
C ASN A 343 -9.46 -3.92 22.25
N GLU A 344 -9.03 -4.33 21.05
CA GLU A 344 -9.67 -3.88 19.82
C GLU A 344 -11.08 -4.47 19.63
N ALA A 345 -11.32 -5.72 20.03
CA ALA A 345 -12.63 -6.34 19.89
C ALA A 345 -13.69 -5.64 20.72
N GLN A 346 -13.37 -5.30 21.95
CA GLN A 346 -14.26 -4.54 22.83
C GLN A 346 -14.59 -3.16 22.26
N LEU A 347 -13.57 -2.44 21.78
CA LEU A 347 -13.78 -1.12 21.18
C LEU A 347 -14.63 -1.19 19.93
N ILE A 348 -14.38 -2.15 19.01
CA ILE A 348 -15.14 -2.34 17.78
C ILE A 348 -16.61 -2.63 18.10
N GLN A 349 -16.89 -3.53 19.04
CA GLN A 349 -18.26 -3.87 19.45
C GLN A 349 -19.01 -2.67 20.05
N PHE A 350 -18.35 -1.93 20.93
CA PHE A 350 -18.95 -0.74 21.54
C PHE A 350 -19.25 0.33 20.48
N LEU A 351 -18.29 0.63 19.60
CA LEU A 351 -18.47 1.61 18.55
C LEU A 351 -19.54 1.19 17.54
N ALA A 352 -19.65 -0.12 17.22
CA ALA A 352 -20.74 -0.61 16.40
C ALA A 352 -22.11 -0.41 17.04
N ALA A 353 -22.24 -0.61 18.36
CA ALA A 353 -23.47 -0.33 19.09
C ALA A 353 -23.84 1.18 19.12
N LYS A 354 -22.86 2.05 18.88
CA LYS A 354 -23.03 3.51 18.77
C LYS A 354 -23.24 4.01 17.35
N GLY A 355 -23.21 3.12 16.35
CA GLY A 355 -23.41 3.46 14.96
C GLY A 355 -22.13 3.67 14.14
N TRP A 356 -20.95 3.28 14.68
CA TRP A 356 -19.67 3.44 14.00
C TRP A 356 -19.09 2.09 13.57
N ALA A 357 -18.72 1.94 12.30
CA ALA A 357 -17.96 0.79 11.83
C ALA A 357 -16.50 1.17 11.68
N VAL A 358 -15.60 0.60 12.48
CA VAL A 358 -14.15 0.80 12.41
C VAL A 358 -13.44 -0.51 12.05
N GLN A 359 -12.22 -0.41 11.52
CA GLN A 359 -11.44 -1.56 11.07
C GLN A 359 -10.53 -2.09 12.18
N SER A 360 -10.57 -3.42 12.43
CA SER A 360 -9.60 -4.10 13.28
C SER A 360 -8.16 -3.88 12.79
N GLY A 361 -7.24 -3.62 13.70
CA GLY A 361 -5.83 -3.40 13.41
C GLY A 361 -5.01 -4.68 13.30
N THR A 362 -5.45 -5.77 13.96
CA THR A 362 -4.73 -7.04 13.96
C THR A 362 -4.31 -7.54 12.57
N PRO A 363 -5.15 -7.50 11.51
CA PRO A 363 -4.74 -7.95 10.18
C PRO A 363 -3.56 -7.15 9.59
N PHE A 364 -3.44 -5.86 9.91
CA PHE A 364 -2.33 -4.99 9.45
C PHE A 364 -1.02 -5.26 10.17
N ASN A 365 -1.08 -5.79 11.38
CA ASN A 365 0.07 -5.94 12.27
C ASN A 365 -0.03 -7.23 13.11
N PRO A 366 -0.04 -8.42 12.48
CA PRO A 366 -0.24 -9.68 13.18
C PRO A 366 0.76 -9.87 14.33
N GLY A 367 0.26 -10.22 15.52
CA GLY A 367 1.09 -10.51 16.70
C GLY A 367 1.71 -9.31 17.38
N LYS A 368 1.31 -8.09 17.03
CA LYS A 368 1.74 -6.84 17.68
C LYS A 368 0.61 -6.27 18.55
N GLN A 369 0.82 -5.04 19.03
CA GLN A 369 -0.15 -4.35 19.89
C GLN A 369 -1.51 -4.21 19.20
N PRO A 370 -2.63 -4.53 19.90
CA PRO A 370 -3.98 -4.32 19.37
C PRO A 370 -4.22 -2.86 18.98
N ALA A 371 -4.93 -2.65 17.88
CA ALA A 371 -5.20 -1.33 17.36
C ALA A 371 -6.49 -1.31 16.53
N VAL A 372 -6.98 -0.12 16.24
CA VAL A 372 -8.05 0.09 15.26
C VAL A 372 -7.63 1.14 14.23
N ARG A 373 -8.05 0.94 12.99
CA ARG A 373 -7.95 1.95 11.93
C ARG A 373 -9.28 2.65 11.76
N ILE A 374 -9.25 3.96 11.78
CA ILE A 374 -10.41 4.83 11.54
C ILE A 374 -10.19 5.58 10.23
N THR A 375 -11.11 5.42 9.27
CA THR A 375 -11.11 6.15 8.01
C THR A 375 -12.03 7.36 8.13
N ILE A 376 -11.50 8.55 7.92
CA ILE A 376 -12.22 9.81 8.16
C ILE A 376 -13.09 10.28 6.98
N SER A 377 -13.13 9.54 5.88
CA SER A 377 -13.80 9.95 4.64
C SER A 377 -15.28 10.30 4.82
N ASN A 378 -15.97 9.57 5.68
CA ASN A 378 -17.40 9.75 5.94
C ASN A 378 -17.71 10.55 7.23
N LEU A 379 -16.69 11.06 7.94
CA LEU A 379 -16.90 11.88 9.12
C LEU A 379 -17.23 13.32 8.77
N SER A 380 -18.19 13.92 9.49
CA SER A 380 -18.34 15.36 9.62
C SER A 380 -17.50 15.88 10.81
N LEU A 381 -17.36 17.18 10.95
CA LEU A 381 -16.68 17.77 12.11
C LEU A 381 -17.48 17.51 13.41
N GLU A 382 -18.80 17.52 13.33
CA GLU A 382 -19.70 17.19 14.46
C GLU A 382 -19.51 15.73 14.90
N ASP A 383 -19.44 14.80 13.97
CA ASP A 383 -19.19 13.38 14.22
C ASP A 383 -17.85 13.15 14.93
N CYS A 384 -16.82 13.95 14.66
CA CYS A 384 -15.51 13.81 15.28
C CYS A 384 -15.56 13.94 16.81
N GLN A 385 -16.36 14.87 17.35
CA GLN A 385 -16.53 15.03 18.79
C GLN A 385 -17.25 13.83 19.40
N THR A 386 -18.37 13.43 18.80
CA THR A 386 -19.16 12.28 19.27
C THR A 386 -18.34 10.99 19.24
N LEU A 387 -17.61 10.75 18.14
CA LEU A 387 -16.73 9.58 18.01
C LEU A 387 -15.61 9.59 19.07
N ALA A 388 -15.00 10.74 19.33
CA ALA A 388 -13.97 10.87 20.35
C ALA A 388 -14.50 10.62 21.77
N ASP A 389 -15.73 11.06 22.10
CA ASP A 389 -16.40 10.77 23.35
C ASP A 389 -16.68 9.27 23.50
N ASP A 390 -17.21 8.63 22.46
CA ASP A 390 -17.50 7.20 22.46
C ASP A 390 -16.24 6.35 22.63
N ILE A 391 -15.13 6.72 21.96
CA ILE A 391 -13.84 6.05 22.13
C ILE A 391 -13.34 6.22 23.57
N ALA A 392 -13.37 7.43 24.11
CA ALA A 392 -12.90 7.72 25.48
C ALA A 392 -13.70 6.95 26.54
N ALA A 393 -15.02 6.92 26.41
CA ALA A 393 -15.90 6.16 27.31
C ALA A 393 -15.56 4.67 27.32
N THR A 394 -15.27 4.08 26.16
CA THR A 394 -14.91 2.66 26.06
C THR A 394 -13.56 2.36 26.70
N LEU A 395 -12.56 3.22 26.47
CA LEU A 395 -11.23 3.04 27.03
C LEU A 395 -11.22 3.21 28.55
N ALA A 396 -12.05 4.13 29.09
CA ALA A 396 -12.23 4.30 30.54
C ALA A 396 -12.90 3.07 31.18
N ALA A 397 -13.99 2.55 30.58
CA ALA A 397 -14.68 1.35 31.07
C ALA A 397 -13.79 0.10 31.06
N GLY A 398 -12.89 -0.03 30.07
CA GLY A 398 -11.93 -1.12 29.99
C GLY A 398 -10.85 -1.07 31.08
N ALA A 399 -10.54 0.10 31.62
CA ALA A 399 -9.58 0.26 32.72
C ALA A 399 -10.15 -0.16 34.09
N GLU A 400 -11.46 -0.08 34.27
CA GLU A 400 -12.15 -0.46 35.52
C GLU A 400 -12.39 -1.98 35.64
N THR A 401 -12.28 -2.72 34.57
CA THR A 401 -12.58 -4.19 34.55
C THR A 401 -11.34 -5.05 34.86
N ILE A 402 -10.22 -4.48 35.23
CA ILE A 402 -8.94 -5.17 35.51
C ILE A 402 -8.72 -5.31 37.07
N TYR A 403 -9.79 -5.28 37.89
CA TYR A 403 -9.70 -5.55 39.31
C TYR A 403 -10.50 -6.80 39.71
#